data_6df3fbd2893ac18031c270877ae56725
#
_entry.id   6df3fbd2893ac18031c270877ae56725
#
_cell.length_a   1.000
_cell.length_b   1.000
_cell.length_c   1.000
_cell.angle_alpha   90.00
_cell.angle_beta   90.00
_cell.angle_gamma   90.00
#
_symmetry.space_group_name_H-M   'P 1'
#
loop_
_entity.id
_entity.type
_entity.pdbx_description
1 polymer ?
#
loop_
_entity_poly.entity_id
_entity_poly.type
_entity_poly.pdbx_seq_one_letter_code
_entity_poly.pdbx_strand_id
1 'polypeptide(L)'
;MFKVIKQEGRARRGGFTCPHGTVQTPVFMNVGTQGAIKGALSARDLKEIGCQIELSNTYHLHVRPGDELIKSLGGLHRFMTWDGPIL
;
A
#
# COMPACT_ATOMS: atom_id res chain seq x y z
N MET A 1 -12.66 1.49 -7.61
CA MET A 1 -13.58 2.57 -7.98
C MET A 1 -13.55 3.69 -6.95
N PHE A 2 -13.50 4.91 -7.40
CA PHE A 2 -13.45 6.09 -6.53
C PHE A 2 -14.83 6.74 -6.41
N LYS A 3 -15.21 7.11 -5.19
CA LYS A 3 -16.48 7.79 -4.92
C LYS A 3 -16.27 8.94 -3.96
N VAL A 4 -16.76 10.13 -4.31
CA VAL A 4 -16.79 11.27 -3.40
C VAL A 4 -17.91 11.07 -2.39
N ILE A 5 -17.58 11.10 -1.10
CA ILE A 5 -18.52 10.90 -0.01
C ILE A 5 -19.07 12.23 0.48
N LYS A 6 -18.21 13.22 0.64
CA LYS A 6 -18.60 14.54 1.11
C LYS A 6 -17.69 15.62 0.52
N GLN A 7 -18.26 16.76 0.24
CA GLN A 7 -17.52 17.92 -0.24
C GLN A 7 -17.91 19.16 0.56
N GLU A 8 -16.93 19.96 0.91
CA GLU A 8 -17.12 21.19 1.63
C GLU A 8 -16.13 22.23 1.11
N GLY A 9 -16.63 23.20 0.33
CA GLY A 9 -15.78 24.12 -0.41
C GLY A 9 -14.90 23.36 -1.40
N ARG A 10 -13.59 23.51 -1.26
CA ARG A 10 -12.59 22.75 -2.05
C ARG A 10 -12.20 21.41 -1.42
N ALA A 11 -12.53 21.23 -0.16
CA ALA A 11 -12.23 19.99 0.55
C ALA A 11 -13.21 18.90 0.14
N ARG A 12 -12.72 17.68 -0.02
CA ARG A 12 -13.58 16.54 -0.29
C ARG A 12 -13.05 15.29 0.40
N ARG A 13 -13.98 14.48 0.85
CA ARG A 13 -13.71 13.15 1.38
C ARG A 13 -14.21 12.13 0.37
N GLY A 14 -13.41 11.12 0.10
CA GLY A 14 -13.78 10.06 -0.82
C GLY A 14 -13.43 8.69 -0.30
N GLY A 15 -13.86 7.68 -1.04
CA GLY A 15 -13.50 6.29 -0.82
C GLY A 15 -13.03 5.68 -2.14
N PHE A 16 -11.93 4.98 -2.09
CA PHE A 16 -11.40 4.24 -3.24
C PHE A 16 -11.48 2.75 -2.91
N THR A 17 -12.32 2.02 -3.64
CA THR A 17 -12.53 0.60 -3.41
C THR A 17 -11.70 -0.23 -4.38
N CYS A 18 -10.93 -1.15 -3.84
CA CYS A 18 -10.11 -2.10 -4.59
C CYS A 18 -10.20 -3.49 -3.94
N PRO A 19 -9.64 -4.54 -4.61
CA PRO A 19 -9.82 -5.92 -4.12
C PRO A 19 -9.38 -6.17 -2.68
N HIS A 20 -8.36 -5.44 -2.21
CA HIS A 20 -7.83 -5.62 -0.87
C HIS A 20 -8.39 -4.65 0.17
N GLY A 21 -9.42 -3.91 -0.18
CA GLY A 21 -10.10 -3.04 0.78
C GLY A 21 -10.42 -1.66 0.23
N THR A 22 -11.06 -0.84 1.05
CA THR A 22 -11.43 0.53 0.72
C THR A 22 -10.49 1.50 1.42
N VAL A 23 -9.97 2.45 0.65
CA VAL A 23 -9.10 3.52 1.14
C VAL A 23 -9.92 4.78 1.32
N GLN A 24 -9.89 5.36 2.51
CA GLN A 24 -10.51 6.65 2.78
C GLN A 24 -9.58 7.77 2.34
N THR A 25 -10.07 8.70 1.53
CA THR A 25 -9.26 9.84 1.06
C THR A 25 -9.72 11.15 1.68
N PRO A 26 -8.83 12.14 1.88
CA PRO A 26 -7.41 12.12 1.54
C PRO A 26 -6.61 11.12 2.37
N VAL A 27 -5.53 10.57 1.80
CA VAL A 27 -4.71 9.54 2.43
C VAL A 27 -3.25 9.74 2.07
N PHE A 28 -2.36 9.45 3.02
CA PHE A 28 -0.93 9.38 2.75
C PHE A 28 -0.57 7.95 2.36
N MET A 29 0.22 7.83 1.31
CA MET A 29 0.64 6.56 0.75
C MET A 29 2.12 6.35 1.07
N ASN A 30 2.41 5.43 1.98
CA ASN A 30 3.78 5.12 2.38
C ASN A 30 4.50 4.33 1.29
N VAL A 31 5.79 4.59 1.12
CA VAL A 31 6.60 3.92 0.11
C VAL A 31 7.40 2.78 0.75
N GLY A 32 7.06 1.55 0.36
CA GLY A 32 7.82 0.36 0.76
C GLY A 32 8.85 0.02 -0.32
N THR A 33 10.13 -0.01 0.03
CA THR A 33 11.21 -0.24 -0.94
C THR A 33 11.48 -1.72 -1.16
N GLN A 34 11.68 -2.49 -0.11
CA GLN A 34 11.91 -3.94 -0.19
C GLN A 34 10.91 -4.68 0.70
N GLY A 35 9.63 -4.39 0.51
CA GLY A 35 8.57 -4.93 1.33
C GLY A 35 8.37 -4.22 2.65
N ALA A 36 9.13 -3.16 2.91
CA ALA A 36 9.06 -2.37 4.14
C ALA A 36 9.47 -0.93 3.87
N ILE A 37 9.10 -0.03 4.77
CA ILE A 37 9.54 1.36 4.72
C ILE A 37 11.03 1.40 5.07
N LYS A 38 11.80 2.03 4.21
CA LYS A 38 13.24 2.16 4.41
C LYS A 38 13.53 2.85 5.73
N GLY A 39 14.32 2.19 6.56
CA GLY A 39 14.74 2.71 7.85
C GLY A 39 14.25 1.92 9.04
N ALA A 40 12.96 1.68 9.20
CA ALA A 40 12.49 1.03 10.42
C ALA A 40 11.09 0.43 10.43
N LEU A 41 10.20 0.76 9.49
CA LEU A 41 8.80 0.37 9.59
C LEU A 41 8.46 -0.83 8.70
N SER A 42 7.97 -1.90 9.32
CA SER A 42 7.44 -3.06 8.61
C SER A 42 5.93 -2.87 8.32
N ALA A 43 5.35 -3.79 7.55
CA ALA A 43 3.90 -3.79 7.31
C ALA A 43 3.10 -3.91 8.61
N ARG A 44 3.62 -4.64 9.59
CA ARG A 44 3.01 -4.73 10.92
C ARG A 44 2.91 -3.37 11.60
N ASP A 45 4.00 -2.61 11.58
CA ASP A 45 4.03 -1.27 12.16
C ASP A 45 3.05 -0.34 11.45
N LEU A 46 2.99 -0.40 10.12
CA LEU A 46 2.07 0.40 9.32
C LEU A 46 0.62 0.08 9.65
N LYS A 47 0.31 -1.18 9.87
CA LYS A 47 -1.04 -1.61 10.25
C LYS A 47 -1.42 -1.07 11.64
N GLU A 48 -0.50 -1.10 12.59
CA GLU A 48 -0.71 -0.59 13.94
C GLU A 48 -0.99 0.91 13.95
N ILE A 49 -0.33 1.69 13.11
CA ILE A 49 -0.55 3.14 13.02
C ILE A 49 -1.71 3.53 12.11
N GLY A 50 -2.43 2.57 11.53
CA GLY A 50 -3.61 2.82 10.72
C GLY A 50 -3.34 3.21 9.27
N CYS A 51 -2.20 2.83 8.72
CA CYS A 51 -1.91 3.03 7.30
C CYS A 51 -2.90 2.25 6.45
N GLN A 52 -3.45 2.88 5.41
CA GLN A 52 -4.49 2.27 4.59
C GLN A 52 -3.98 1.71 3.27
N ILE A 53 -2.92 2.27 2.73
CA ILE A 53 -2.39 1.90 1.42
C ILE A 53 -0.87 2.05 1.42
N GLU A 54 -0.20 1.13 0.75
CA GLU A 54 1.25 1.18 0.54
C GLU A 54 1.58 1.30 -0.93
N LEU A 55 2.67 1.99 -1.24
CA LEU A 55 3.19 2.08 -2.60
C LEU A 55 4.43 1.21 -2.70
N SER A 56 4.50 0.38 -3.75
CA SER A 56 5.66 -0.43 -4.06
C SER A 56 6.17 -0.07 -5.45
N ASN A 57 7.49 -0.15 -5.63
CA ASN A 57 8.11 0.19 -6.91
C ASN A 57 8.60 -1.07 -7.61
N THR A 58 8.03 -1.36 -8.76
CA THR A 58 8.35 -2.55 -9.55
C THR A 58 9.84 -2.61 -9.93
N TYR A 59 10.42 -1.50 -10.31
CA TYR A 59 11.83 -1.46 -10.67
C TYR A 59 12.74 -1.87 -9.50
N HIS A 60 12.52 -1.29 -8.33
CA HIS A 60 13.33 -1.62 -7.15
C HIS A 60 13.16 -3.08 -6.73
N LEU A 61 11.95 -3.60 -6.78
CA LEU A 61 11.69 -5.00 -6.44
C LEU A 61 12.27 -5.97 -7.47
N HIS A 62 12.27 -5.59 -8.75
CA HIS A 62 12.88 -6.39 -9.81
C HIS A 62 14.39 -6.50 -9.60
N VAL A 63 15.04 -5.41 -9.25
CA VAL A 63 16.48 -5.39 -8.98
C VAL A 63 16.82 -6.14 -7.70
N ARG A 64 16.03 -5.96 -6.65
CA ARG A 64 16.26 -6.58 -5.34
C ARG A 64 14.96 -6.71 -4.55
N PRO A 65 14.51 -7.90 -4.20
CA PRO A 65 15.20 -9.20 -4.29
C PRO A 65 15.04 -9.94 -5.63
N GLY A 66 14.23 -9.41 -6.56
CA GLY A 66 13.92 -10.03 -7.83
C GLY A 66 12.50 -10.60 -7.86
N ASP A 67 11.88 -10.50 -9.03
CA ASP A 67 10.49 -10.91 -9.24
C ASP A 67 10.26 -12.40 -9.06
N GLU A 68 11.25 -13.22 -9.39
CA GLU A 68 11.14 -14.68 -9.20
C GLU A 68 11.04 -15.07 -7.73
N LEU A 69 11.82 -14.41 -6.86
CA LEU A 69 11.71 -14.65 -5.44
C LEU A 69 10.34 -14.24 -4.92
N ILE A 70 9.87 -13.06 -5.31
CA ILE A 70 8.55 -12.56 -4.88
C ILE A 70 7.45 -13.53 -5.33
N LYS A 71 7.53 -14.02 -6.55
CA LYS A 71 6.60 -15.03 -7.06
C LYS A 71 6.65 -16.31 -6.25
N SER A 72 7.84 -16.79 -5.92
CA SER A 72 8.01 -18.03 -5.13
C SER A 72 7.45 -17.91 -3.72
N LEU A 73 7.41 -16.69 -3.18
CA LEU A 73 6.86 -16.42 -1.86
C LEU A 73 5.34 -16.13 -1.87
N GLY A 74 4.69 -16.30 -3.03
CA GLY A 74 3.25 -16.17 -3.14
C GLY A 74 2.74 -14.80 -3.57
N GLY A 75 3.62 -13.96 -4.12
CA GLY A 75 3.27 -12.64 -4.61
C GLY A 75 3.61 -11.52 -3.64
N LEU A 76 3.35 -10.28 -4.06
CA LEU A 76 3.80 -9.10 -3.35
C LEU A 76 3.16 -8.94 -1.97
N HIS A 77 1.86 -9.15 -1.85
CA HIS A 77 1.16 -9.06 -0.57
C HIS A 77 1.75 -10.01 0.47
N ARG A 78 2.05 -11.25 0.09
CA ARG A 78 2.67 -12.22 1.00
C ARG A 78 4.12 -11.87 1.32
N PHE A 79 4.85 -11.41 0.33
CA PHE A 79 6.23 -10.96 0.53
C PHE A 79 6.31 -9.82 1.54
N MET A 80 5.41 -8.86 1.44
CA MET A 80 5.35 -7.71 2.35
C MET A 80 4.67 -8.02 3.69
N THR A 81 3.90 -9.09 3.74
CA THR A 81 2.98 -9.39 4.85
C THR A 81 1.97 -8.24 5.05
N TRP A 82 1.53 -7.67 3.94
CA TRP A 82 0.57 -6.57 3.90
C TRP A 82 -0.68 -7.05 3.18
N ASP A 83 -1.83 -6.95 3.85
CA ASP A 83 -3.11 -7.43 3.32
C ASP A 83 -3.97 -6.32 2.69
N GLY A 84 -3.55 -5.08 2.82
CA GLY A 84 -4.25 -3.93 2.29
C GLY A 84 -3.89 -3.61 0.83
N PRO A 85 -4.47 -2.54 0.29
CA PRO A 85 -4.18 -2.09 -1.08
C PRO A 85 -2.71 -1.72 -1.29
N ILE A 86 -2.20 -2.00 -2.48
CA ILE A 86 -0.86 -1.65 -2.92
C ILE A 86 -0.98 -0.95 -4.28
N LEU A 87 -0.29 0.19 -4.44
CA LEU A 87 -0.11 0.86 -5.72
C LEU A 87 1.22 0.48 -6.32
#